data_e2c9ee85b06383c50ee18228d72fab26
#
_entry.id   e2c9ee85b06383c50ee18228d72fab26
#
_cell.length_a   1.000
_cell.length_b   1.000
_cell.length_c   1.000
_cell.angle_alpha   90.00
_cell.angle_beta   90.00
_cell.angle_gamma   90.00
#
_symmetry.space_group_name_H-M   'P 1'
#
loop_
_entity.id
_entity.type
_entity.pdbx_description
1 polymer ?
#
loop_
_entity_poly.entity_id
_entity_poly.type
_entity_poly.pdbx_seq_one_letter_code
_entity_poly.pdbx_strand_id
1 'polypeptide(L)'
;MNYWHNVCKMVHHWVFLAKESKSHYDEYWSAVTKDIQKHKTFLWAALQSGEIVGTVQLVRATKANALHRAEIEKLMVHPKVRQQGIAHQLLTLAEDKAKHLNLKLLVLDTRTGDVSEKLYEKFNFIKAGIIPQFALSHTGTIDSTTLFYKLLV
;
A
#
# COMPACT_ATOMS: atom_id res chain seq x y z
N MET A 1 -15.74 -0.33 -19.68
CA MET A 1 -14.28 -0.14 -19.73
C MET A 1 -13.74 -0.46 -18.33
N ASN A 2 -13.02 -1.58 -18.21
CA ASN A 2 -12.72 -2.15 -16.87
C ASN A 2 -11.61 -1.37 -16.17
N TYR A 3 -11.97 -0.39 -15.33
CA TYR A 3 -11.06 0.36 -14.46
C TYR A 3 -10.12 -0.57 -13.67
N TRP A 4 -10.67 -1.66 -13.16
CA TRP A 4 -9.94 -2.69 -12.41
C TRP A 4 -8.87 -3.41 -13.23
N HIS A 5 -9.07 -3.60 -14.52
CA HIS A 5 -8.08 -4.23 -15.39
C HIS A 5 -6.80 -3.38 -15.54
N ASN A 6 -6.93 -2.05 -15.53
CA ASN A 6 -5.78 -1.14 -15.60
C ASN A 6 -5.07 -1.03 -14.26
N VAL A 7 -5.80 -1.03 -13.12
CA VAL A 7 -5.20 -1.16 -11.78
C VAL A 7 -4.43 -2.47 -11.69
N CYS A 8 -5.02 -3.58 -12.12
CA CYS A 8 -4.38 -4.89 -12.14
C CYS A 8 -3.09 -4.88 -12.96
N LYS A 9 -3.10 -4.33 -14.18
CA LYS A 9 -1.91 -4.30 -15.04
C LYS A 9 -0.75 -3.50 -14.45
N MET A 10 -1.03 -2.34 -13.83
CA MET A 10 0.01 -1.51 -13.25
C MET A 10 0.60 -2.15 -11.99
N VAL A 11 -0.25 -2.69 -11.13
CA VAL A 11 0.15 -3.39 -9.90
C VAL A 11 0.84 -4.71 -10.21
N HIS A 12 0.43 -5.38 -11.30
CA HIS A 12 1.05 -6.59 -11.81
C HIS A 12 2.58 -6.46 -11.98
N HIS A 13 3.02 -5.36 -12.52
CA HIS A 13 4.44 -5.19 -12.84
C HIS A 13 5.33 -4.87 -11.62
N TRP A 14 4.72 -4.52 -10.46
CA TRP A 14 5.42 -3.86 -9.36
C TRP A 14 5.34 -4.56 -8.01
N VAL A 15 4.33 -5.38 -7.78
CA VAL A 15 4.03 -5.93 -6.45
C VAL A 15 4.33 -7.40 -6.34
N PHE A 16 4.38 -8.09 -7.47
CA PHE A 16 4.49 -9.54 -7.49
C PHE A 16 5.79 -9.99 -8.16
N LEU A 17 6.33 -11.10 -7.71
CA LEU A 17 7.48 -11.72 -8.35
C LEU A 17 7.15 -12.02 -9.81
N ALA A 18 8.06 -11.72 -10.72
CA ALA A 18 7.87 -11.89 -12.18
C ALA A 18 7.48 -13.32 -12.63
N LYS A 19 7.44 -14.27 -11.72
CA LYS A 19 7.10 -15.69 -11.94
C LYS A 19 5.70 -16.07 -11.46
N GLU A 20 4.91 -15.15 -10.89
CA GLU A 20 3.56 -15.51 -10.44
C GLU A 20 2.59 -15.63 -11.60
N SER A 21 1.69 -16.62 -11.54
CA SER A 21 0.74 -16.91 -12.59
C SER A 21 -0.37 -15.86 -12.66
N LYS A 22 -0.96 -15.66 -13.83
CA LYS A 22 -2.13 -14.79 -14.02
C LYS A 22 -3.27 -15.13 -13.06
N SER A 23 -3.48 -16.41 -12.73
CA SER A 23 -4.50 -16.86 -11.80
C SER A 23 -4.30 -16.29 -10.39
N HIS A 24 -3.06 -16.19 -9.92
CA HIS A 24 -2.74 -15.63 -8.60
C HIS A 24 -3.13 -14.15 -8.48
N TYR A 25 -2.98 -13.41 -9.56
CA TYR A 25 -3.43 -12.01 -9.63
C TYR A 25 -4.94 -11.87 -9.62
N ASP A 26 -5.61 -12.68 -10.41
CA ASP A 26 -7.07 -12.65 -10.51
C ASP A 26 -7.69 -13.00 -9.14
N GLU A 27 -7.10 -13.94 -8.40
CA GLU A 27 -7.50 -14.31 -7.04
C GLU A 27 -7.26 -13.15 -6.05
N TYR A 28 -6.08 -12.55 -6.07
CA TYR A 28 -5.75 -11.40 -5.22
C TYR A 28 -6.74 -10.24 -5.41
N TRP A 29 -6.96 -9.82 -6.67
CA TRP A 29 -7.86 -8.71 -6.97
C TRP A 29 -9.33 -9.04 -6.71
N SER A 30 -9.72 -10.29 -6.89
CA SER A 30 -11.04 -10.77 -6.47
C SER A 30 -11.23 -10.63 -4.96
N ALA A 31 -10.23 -11.00 -4.17
CA ALA A 31 -10.25 -10.83 -2.71
C ALA A 31 -10.31 -9.35 -2.31
N VAL A 32 -9.46 -8.50 -2.89
CA VAL A 32 -9.46 -7.05 -2.65
C VAL A 32 -10.81 -6.43 -2.98
N THR A 33 -11.43 -6.81 -4.10
CA THR A 33 -12.75 -6.32 -4.49
C THR A 33 -13.83 -6.68 -3.46
N LYS A 34 -13.81 -7.92 -2.97
CA LYS A 34 -14.74 -8.36 -1.90
C LYS A 34 -14.51 -7.58 -0.60
N ASP A 35 -13.27 -7.30 -0.26
CA ASP A 35 -12.94 -6.54 0.96
C ASP A 35 -13.30 -5.06 0.82
N ILE A 36 -13.20 -4.48 -0.36
CA ILE A 36 -13.72 -3.12 -0.64
C ILE A 36 -15.24 -3.07 -0.46
N GLN A 37 -15.98 -4.04 -1.02
CA GLN A 37 -17.44 -4.13 -0.87
C GLN A 37 -17.88 -4.25 0.60
N LYS A 38 -17.06 -4.89 1.43
CA LYS A 38 -17.29 -5.05 2.87
C LYS A 38 -16.72 -3.91 3.72
N HIS A 39 -16.22 -2.84 3.11
CA HIS A 39 -15.55 -1.72 3.78
C HIS A 39 -14.37 -2.12 4.69
N LYS A 40 -13.71 -3.23 4.38
CA LYS A 40 -12.49 -3.67 5.06
C LYS A 40 -11.25 -3.03 4.44
N THR A 41 -11.28 -2.81 3.13
CA THR A 41 -10.21 -2.17 2.37
C THR A 41 -10.75 -0.96 1.63
N PHE A 42 -9.98 0.11 1.60
CA PHE A 42 -10.19 1.30 0.78
C PHE A 42 -9.01 1.43 -0.18
N LEU A 43 -9.29 1.66 -1.45
CA LEU A 43 -8.29 1.80 -2.51
C LEU A 43 -8.47 3.14 -3.21
N TRP A 44 -7.37 3.86 -3.36
CA TRP A 44 -7.27 5.06 -4.20
C TRP A 44 -6.32 4.82 -5.34
N ALA A 45 -6.65 5.36 -6.49
CA ALA A 45 -5.81 5.36 -7.68
C ALA A 45 -5.63 6.80 -8.18
N ALA A 46 -4.39 7.20 -8.38
CA ALA A 46 -4.06 8.45 -9.06
C ALA A 46 -4.09 8.23 -10.56
N LEU A 47 -4.78 9.12 -11.29
CA LEU A 47 -4.86 9.07 -12.74
C LEU A 47 -4.17 10.28 -13.36
N GLN A 48 -3.45 10.05 -14.44
CA GLN A 48 -2.87 11.09 -15.28
C GLN A 48 -3.13 10.70 -16.75
N SER A 49 -3.75 11.61 -17.51
CA SER A 49 -4.11 11.38 -18.93
C SER A 49 -4.94 10.08 -19.15
N GLY A 50 -5.78 9.72 -18.18
CA GLY A 50 -6.61 8.51 -18.23
C GLY A 50 -5.91 7.21 -17.84
N GLU A 51 -4.62 7.26 -17.51
CA GLU A 51 -3.86 6.12 -17.05
C GLU A 51 -3.68 6.16 -15.53
N ILE A 52 -3.64 4.99 -14.87
CA ILE A 52 -3.34 4.88 -13.46
C ILE A 52 -1.83 5.01 -13.28
N VAL A 53 -1.41 6.00 -12.50
CA VAL A 53 0.00 6.31 -12.24
C VAL A 53 0.40 6.13 -10.79
N GLY A 54 -0.55 5.86 -9.89
CA GLY A 54 -0.26 5.57 -8.49
C GLY A 54 -1.43 4.90 -7.80
N THR A 55 -1.17 4.19 -6.72
CA THR A 55 -2.18 3.54 -5.87
C THR A 55 -1.78 3.60 -4.41
N VAL A 56 -2.77 3.47 -3.52
CA VAL A 56 -2.60 3.16 -2.09
C VAL A 56 -3.82 2.39 -1.59
N GLN A 57 -3.60 1.49 -0.66
CA GLN A 57 -4.67 0.80 0.07
C GLN A 57 -4.60 1.14 1.56
N LEU A 58 -5.77 1.28 2.17
CA LEU A 58 -5.97 1.33 3.62
C LEU A 58 -6.73 0.07 4.01
N VAL A 59 -6.06 -0.86 4.68
CA VAL A 59 -6.61 -2.17 5.06
C VAL A 59 -6.90 -2.18 6.56
N ARG A 60 -8.18 -2.29 6.94
CA ARG A 60 -8.59 -2.32 8.34
C ARG A 60 -8.27 -3.67 8.97
N ALA A 61 -7.74 -3.65 10.17
CA ALA A 61 -7.60 -4.88 10.95
C ALA A 61 -8.99 -5.45 11.30
N THR A 62 -9.11 -6.78 11.25
CA THR A 62 -10.40 -7.47 11.47
C THR A 62 -10.46 -8.22 12.79
N LYS A 63 -9.33 -8.38 13.50
CA LYS A 63 -9.31 -9.00 14.83
C LYS A 63 -9.96 -8.08 15.86
N ALA A 64 -10.77 -8.63 16.75
CA ALA A 64 -11.55 -7.87 17.73
C ALA A 64 -10.72 -6.89 18.57
N ASN A 65 -9.49 -7.27 18.93
CA ASN A 65 -8.55 -6.43 19.70
C ASN A 65 -7.74 -5.44 18.87
N ALA A 66 -8.00 -5.35 17.55
CA ALA A 66 -7.21 -4.53 16.62
C ALA A 66 -8.08 -3.61 15.75
N LEU A 67 -9.38 -3.50 16.02
CA LEU A 67 -10.33 -2.73 15.20
C LEU A 67 -10.04 -1.22 15.15
N HIS A 68 -9.19 -0.72 16.05
CA HIS A 68 -8.73 0.67 16.12
C HIS A 68 -7.56 0.98 15.18
N ARG A 69 -7.07 0.02 14.41
CA ARG A 69 -5.91 0.20 13.52
C ARG A 69 -6.19 -0.22 12.09
N ALA A 70 -5.39 0.31 11.18
CA ALA A 70 -5.31 -0.12 9.78
C ALA A 70 -3.87 -0.15 9.30
N GLU A 71 -3.66 -0.81 8.19
CA GLU A 71 -2.38 -0.92 7.50
C GLU A 71 -2.42 -0.15 6.18
N ILE A 72 -1.35 0.59 5.89
CA ILE A 72 -1.13 1.20 4.59
C ILE A 72 -0.40 0.19 3.73
N GLU A 73 -1.03 -0.22 2.65
CA GLU A 73 -0.46 -1.17 1.69
C GLU A 73 -0.45 -0.60 0.27
N LYS A 74 0.37 -1.19 -0.58
CA LYS A 74 0.38 -0.93 -2.02
C LYS A 74 0.47 0.55 -2.38
N LEU A 75 1.22 1.32 -1.58
CA LEU A 75 1.61 2.67 -1.97
C LEU A 75 2.65 2.59 -3.07
N MET A 76 2.23 2.91 -4.26
CA MET A 76 3.08 2.82 -5.45
C MET A 76 2.84 4.02 -6.36
N VAL A 77 3.92 4.51 -6.96
CA VAL A 77 3.88 5.57 -7.97
C VAL A 77 4.76 5.19 -9.13
N HIS A 78 4.22 5.29 -10.34
CA HIS A 78 4.92 4.97 -11.57
C HIS A 78 6.23 5.78 -11.68
N PRO A 79 7.39 5.19 -12.01
CA PRO A 79 8.69 5.88 -12.01
C PRO A 79 8.72 7.18 -12.77
N LYS A 80 8.06 7.23 -13.94
CA LYS A 80 8.04 8.41 -14.82
C LYS A 80 7.37 9.65 -14.21
N VAL A 81 6.55 9.46 -13.16
CA VAL A 81 5.80 10.54 -12.50
C VAL A 81 6.12 10.67 -11.01
N ARG A 82 7.22 10.10 -10.59
CA ARG A 82 7.73 10.28 -9.21
C ARG A 82 8.14 11.74 -8.97
N GLN A 83 8.28 12.10 -7.69
CA GLN A 83 8.67 13.45 -7.23
C GLN A 83 7.67 14.57 -7.62
N GLN A 84 6.45 14.21 -8.01
CA GLN A 84 5.35 15.14 -8.32
C GLN A 84 4.31 15.22 -7.18
N GLY A 85 4.63 14.71 -6.00
CA GLY A 85 3.73 14.76 -4.83
C GLY A 85 2.60 13.72 -4.83
N ILE A 86 2.52 12.83 -5.82
CA ILE A 86 1.43 11.84 -5.95
C ILE A 86 1.37 10.92 -4.72
N ALA A 87 2.51 10.40 -4.26
CA ALA A 87 2.55 9.53 -3.08
C ALA A 87 2.08 10.26 -1.82
N HIS A 88 2.44 11.54 -1.68
CA HIS A 88 1.99 12.38 -0.57
C HIS A 88 0.47 12.56 -0.60
N GLN A 89 -0.11 12.89 -1.76
CA GLN A 89 -1.57 13.03 -1.90
C GLN A 89 -2.32 11.73 -1.58
N LEU A 90 -1.82 10.59 -2.07
CA LEU A 90 -2.39 9.28 -1.79
C LEU A 90 -2.35 8.93 -0.30
N LEU A 91 -1.23 9.19 0.39
CA LEU A 91 -1.12 9.00 1.84
C LEU A 91 -2.07 9.92 2.61
N THR A 92 -2.22 11.18 2.18
CA THR A 92 -3.16 12.12 2.79
C THR A 92 -4.59 11.58 2.72
N LEU A 93 -5.03 11.10 1.55
CA LEU A 93 -6.38 10.52 1.39
C LEU A 93 -6.59 9.30 2.30
N ALA A 94 -5.60 8.43 2.41
CA ALA A 94 -5.67 7.25 3.27
C ALA A 94 -5.72 7.63 4.75
N GLU A 95 -4.90 8.60 5.19
CA GLU A 95 -4.90 9.10 6.57
C GLU A 95 -6.21 9.79 6.92
N ASP A 96 -6.72 10.66 6.06
CA ASP A 96 -8.00 11.35 6.26
C ASP A 96 -9.14 10.33 6.40
N LYS A 97 -9.14 9.29 5.56
CA LYS A 97 -10.12 8.21 5.68
C LYS A 97 -9.98 7.46 7.01
N ALA A 98 -8.76 7.18 7.45
CA ALA A 98 -8.52 6.54 8.73
C ALA A 98 -9.06 7.39 9.91
N LYS A 99 -8.82 8.71 9.88
CA LYS A 99 -9.38 9.64 10.87
C LYS A 99 -10.90 9.66 10.86
N HIS A 100 -11.53 9.72 9.69
CA HIS A 100 -12.99 9.65 9.56
C HIS A 100 -13.60 8.33 10.09
N LEU A 101 -12.83 7.25 10.04
CA LEU A 101 -13.21 5.96 10.62
C LEU A 101 -12.87 5.85 12.12
N ASN A 102 -12.40 6.94 12.76
CA ASN A 102 -11.97 6.99 14.17
C ASN A 102 -10.86 5.96 14.50
N LEU A 103 -10.05 5.59 13.51
CA LEU A 103 -8.88 4.75 13.76
C LEU A 103 -7.83 5.53 14.56
N LYS A 104 -7.06 4.82 15.35
CA LYS A 104 -6.06 5.40 16.28
C LYS A 104 -4.62 5.11 15.86
N LEU A 105 -4.42 4.12 14.99
CA LEU A 105 -3.09 3.66 14.62
C LEU A 105 -3.06 3.27 13.14
N LEU A 106 -2.09 3.80 12.42
CA LEU A 106 -1.66 3.30 11.12
C LEU A 106 -0.33 2.55 11.28
N VAL A 107 -0.20 1.44 10.58
CA VAL A 107 1.04 0.68 10.46
C VAL A 107 1.36 0.46 9.00
N LEU A 108 2.63 0.27 8.68
CA LEU A 108 3.09 -0.15 7.36
C LEU A 108 4.46 -0.81 7.48
N ASP A 109 4.83 -1.52 6.45
CA ASP A 109 6.20 -1.98 6.25
C ASP A 109 6.71 -1.62 4.86
N THR A 110 8.02 -1.51 4.72
CA THR A 110 8.70 -1.30 3.44
C THR A 110 10.07 -1.95 3.45
N ARG A 111 10.58 -2.29 2.27
CA ARG A 111 11.94 -2.83 2.14
C ARG A 111 12.95 -1.88 2.80
N THR A 112 13.80 -2.43 3.66
CA THR A 112 14.83 -1.65 4.36
C THR A 112 15.77 -0.96 3.36
N GLY A 113 15.99 0.34 3.56
CA GLY A 113 16.85 1.16 2.70
C GLY A 113 16.18 1.67 1.42
N ASP A 114 14.88 1.41 1.24
CA ASP A 114 14.13 1.98 0.12
C ASP A 114 13.88 3.49 0.31
N VAL A 115 13.78 4.21 -0.81
CA VAL A 115 13.52 5.67 -0.79
C VAL A 115 12.18 6.02 -0.12
N SER A 116 11.26 5.09 -0.05
CA SER A 116 9.98 5.24 0.63
C SER A 116 10.10 5.46 2.13
N GLU A 117 11.17 4.99 2.79
CA GLU A 117 11.40 5.26 4.22
C GLU A 117 11.40 6.77 4.49
N LYS A 118 12.11 7.56 3.66
CA LYS A 118 12.16 9.03 3.79
C LYS A 118 10.80 9.70 3.57
N LEU A 119 9.97 9.12 2.70
CA LEU A 119 8.60 9.60 2.49
C LEU A 119 7.77 9.40 3.76
N TYR A 120 7.83 8.21 4.36
CA TYR A 120 7.07 7.90 5.57
C TYR A 120 7.52 8.75 6.76
N GLU A 121 8.83 8.95 6.94
CA GLU A 121 9.36 9.85 7.96
C GLU A 121 8.86 11.29 7.78
N LYS A 122 8.88 11.83 6.54
CA LYS A 122 8.31 13.15 6.23
C LYS A 122 6.81 13.24 6.48
N PHE A 123 6.11 12.10 6.40
CA PHE A 123 4.69 11.99 6.70
C PHE A 123 4.41 11.72 8.19
N ASN A 124 5.43 11.89 9.03
CA ASN A 124 5.40 11.69 10.50
C ASN A 124 5.09 10.25 10.92
N PHE A 125 5.46 9.26 10.11
CA PHE A 125 5.55 7.89 10.59
C PHE A 125 6.84 7.69 11.39
N ILE A 126 6.73 6.89 12.43
CA ILE A 126 7.83 6.57 13.34
C ILE A 126 8.33 5.16 13.01
N LYS A 127 9.63 5.00 12.85
CA LYS A 127 10.26 3.71 12.65
C LYS A 127 10.17 2.88 13.93
N ALA A 128 9.53 1.72 13.85
CA ALA A 128 9.39 0.78 14.95
C ALA A 128 10.58 -0.19 15.07
N GLY A 129 11.12 -0.61 13.92
CA GLY A 129 12.23 -1.55 13.86
C GLY A 129 12.41 -2.19 12.50
N ILE A 130 13.37 -3.11 12.42
CA ILE A 130 13.71 -3.86 11.20
C ILE A 130 13.57 -5.35 11.50
N ILE A 131 12.95 -6.08 10.56
CA ILE A 131 12.92 -7.54 10.57
C ILE A 131 13.82 -8.04 9.46
N PRO A 132 14.91 -8.75 9.76
CA PRO A 132 15.78 -9.32 8.75
C PRO A 132 15.11 -10.49 8.03
N GLN A 133 15.52 -10.75 6.79
CA GLN A 133 15.07 -11.91 6.00
C GLN A 133 13.54 -12.02 5.90
N PHE A 134 12.88 -10.90 5.68
CA PHE A 134 11.42 -10.82 5.74
C PHE A 134 10.71 -11.21 4.44
N ALA A 135 11.23 -10.81 3.30
CA ALA A 135 10.57 -11.03 2.01
C ALA A 135 11.55 -11.36 0.89
N LEU A 136 11.13 -12.24 0.00
CA LEU A 136 11.86 -12.54 -1.22
C LEU A 136 11.66 -11.39 -2.23
N SER A 137 12.76 -10.83 -2.73
CA SER A 137 12.73 -9.80 -3.76
C SER A 137 12.57 -10.39 -5.16
N HIS A 138 12.25 -9.53 -6.13
CA HIS A 138 12.20 -9.92 -7.55
C HIS A 138 13.55 -10.37 -8.11
N THR A 139 14.66 -10.02 -7.48
CA THR A 139 16.01 -10.44 -7.83
C THR A 139 16.40 -11.76 -7.20
N GLY A 140 15.56 -12.34 -6.32
CA GLY A 140 15.82 -13.60 -5.62
C GLY A 140 16.61 -13.44 -4.32
N THR A 141 16.87 -12.21 -3.86
CA THR A 141 17.45 -11.94 -2.55
C THR A 141 16.34 -11.93 -1.47
N ILE A 142 16.69 -12.35 -0.25
CA ILE A 142 15.80 -12.23 0.89
C ILE A 142 16.11 -10.91 1.58
N ASP A 143 15.19 -9.94 1.45
CA ASP A 143 15.39 -8.59 1.94
C ASP A 143 14.78 -8.40 3.34
N SER A 144 15.36 -7.48 4.12
CA SER A 144 14.79 -7.02 5.39
C SER A 144 13.64 -6.05 5.13
N THR A 145 12.70 -5.97 6.07
CA THR A 145 11.67 -4.94 6.07
C THR A 145 11.83 -4.00 7.25
N THR A 146 11.49 -2.73 7.04
CA THR A 146 11.40 -1.72 8.09
C THR A 146 9.92 -1.48 8.40
N LEU A 147 9.56 -1.65 9.67
CA LEU A 147 8.22 -1.38 10.18
C LEU A 147 8.10 0.07 10.61
N PHE A 148 6.98 0.69 10.24
CA PHE A 148 6.62 2.04 10.63
C PHE A 148 5.22 2.08 11.25
N TYR A 149 5.00 3.06 12.13
CA TYR A 149 3.68 3.35 12.67
C TYR A 149 3.43 4.84 12.78
N LYS A 150 2.14 5.21 12.83
CA LYS A 150 1.69 6.58 13.10
C LYS A 150 0.46 6.54 14.00
N LEU A 151 0.54 7.25 15.13
CA LEU A 151 -0.62 7.48 15.98
C LEU A 151 -1.49 8.58 15.36
N LEU A 152 -2.79 8.32 15.28
CA LEU A 152 -3.78 9.30 14.84
C LEU A 152 -4.43 9.93 16.06
N VAL A 153 -4.22 11.23 16.22
CA VAL A 153 -4.75 12.04 17.31
C VAL A 153 -6.03 12.73 16.86
#